data_c73b6d57e66733e9c04bc4aaadcbac35
#
_entry.id   c73b6d57e66733e9c04bc4aaadcbac35
#
_cell.length_a   1.000
_cell.length_b   1.000
_cell.length_c   1.000
_cell.angle_alpha   90.00
_cell.angle_beta   90.00
_cell.angle_gamma   90.00
#
_symmetry.space_group_name_H-M   'P 1'
#
loop_
_entity.id
_entity.type
_entity.pdbx_description
1 polymer ?
#
loop_
_entity_poly.entity_id
_entity_poly.type
_entity_poly.pdbx_seq_one_letter_code
_entity_poly.pdbx_strand_id
1 'polypeptide(L)'
;LVINFINKKTLRTDSSDVLLNRMLFIPDFKTILIGDGRYTENELYYMETDAGIMRPLLFGGLIFAFVRYISLYGILLWRMFKRETENPEKIVFFWILLMCILFEIKGEIVFSCLPIVLGGLILGHGKKTFENKE
;
A
#
# COMPACT_ATOMS: atom_id res chain seq x y z
N LEU A 1 12.71 -14.13 -16.47
CA LEU A 1 13.32 -13.73 -15.18
C LEU A 1 14.52 -14.63 -14.87
N VAL A 2 14.35 -15.95 -14.82
CA VAL A 2 15.43 -16.92 -14.53
C VAL A 2 16.56 -16.83 -15.55
N ILE A 3 16.24 -16.73 -16.86
CA ILE A 3 17.22 -16.59 -17.92
C ILE A 3 18.03 -15.30 -17.80
N ASN A 4 17.39 -14.18 -17.45
CA ASN A 4 18.07 -12.91 -17.22
C ASN A 4 18.98 -12.94 -15.98
N PHE A 5 18.56 -13.65 -14.93
CA PHE A 5 19.38 -13.86 -13.74
C PHE A 5 20.65 -14.63 -14.03
N ILE A 6 20.54 -15.71 -14.84
CA ILE A 6 21.69 -16.54 -15.22
C ILE A 6 22.65 -15.76 -16.11
N ASN A 7 22.14 -14.99 -17.08
CA ASN A 7 22.98 -14.32 -18.08
C ASN A 7 23.59 -12.99 -17.60
N LYS A 8 22.87 -12.22 -16.76
CA LYS A 8 23.30 -10.88 -16.31
C LYS A 8 23.58 -10.78 -14.81
N LYS A 9 23.34 -11.83 -14.02
CA LYS A 9 23.40 -11.81 -12.56
C LYS A 9 22.59 -10.65 -11.92
N THR A 10 21.53 -10.21 -12.57
CA THR A 10 20.65 -9.14 -12.10
C THR A 10 19.20 -9.60 -12.05
N LEU A 11 18.50 -9.23 -11.01
CA LEU A 11 17.06 -9.47 -10.85
C LEU A 11 16.19 -8.45 -11.61
N ARG A 12 16.81 -7.67 -12.52
CA ARG A 12 16.09 -6.68 -13.31
C ARG A 12 15.22 -7.34 -14.36
N THR A 13 13.99 -6.88 -14.43
CA THR A 13 13.01 -7.25 -15.47
C THR A 13 12.56 -5.99 -16.19
N ASP A 14 12.04 -6.13 -17.40
CA ASP A 14 11.51 -4.98 -18.15
C ASP A 14 10.47 -4.21 -17.34
N SER A 15 9.63 -4.91 -16.57
CA SER A 15 8.64 -4.30 -15.66
C SER A 15 9.29 -3.52 -14.51
N SER A 16 10.39 -4.01 -13.95
CA SER A 16 11.13 -3.30 -12.89
C SER A 16 11.83 -2.07 -13.41
N ASP A 17 12.37 -2.15 -14.63
CA ASP A 17 13.05 -1.03 -15.27
C ASP A 17 12.07 0.09 -15.65
N VAL A 18 10.87 -0.24 -16.11
CA VAL A 18 9.79 0.72 -16.37
C VAL A 18 9.34 1.38 -15.06
N LEU A 19 9.15 0.59 -13.99
CA LEU A 19 8.76 1.12 -12.68
C LEU A 19 9.77 2.14 -12.16
N LEU A 20 11.06 1.77 -12.16
CA LEU A 20 12.11 2.61 -11.56
C LEU A 20 12.47 3.83 -12.41
N ASN A 21 12.47 3.70 -13.74
CA ASN A 21 12.95 4.75 -14.63
C ASN A 21 11.83 5.67 -15.15
N ARG A 22 10.58 5.19 -15.18
CA ARG A 22 9.47 5.94 -15.76
C ARG A 22 8.37 6.28 -14.75
N MET A 23 8.01 5.35 -13.87
CA MET A 23 6.86 5.52 -12.96
C MET A 23 7.23 6.18 -11.64
N LEU A 24 8.48 6.00 -11.17
CA LEU A 24 9.00 6.66 -9.97
C LEU A 24 9.88 7.84 -10.38
N PHE A 25 9.36 9.04 -10.26
CA PHE A 25 10.05 10.28 -10.55
C PHE A 25 9.84 11.29 -9.41
N ILE A 26 10.62 12.34 -9.38
CA ILE A 26 10.46 13.42 -8.40
C ILE A 26 9.59 14.51 -9.04
N PRO A 27 8.34 14.70 -8.56
CA PRO A 27 7.48 15.77 -9.05
C PRO A 27 8.02 17.16 -8.70
N ASP A 28 7.41 18.19 -9.27
CA ASP A 28 7.67 19.58 -8.87
C ASP A 28 7.37 19.80 -7.38
N PHE A 29 8.09 20.70 -6.75
CA PHE A 29 7.97 21.00 -5.31
C PHE A 29 6.54 21.37 -4.88
N LYS A 30 5.82 22.11 -5.72
CA LYS A 30 4.42 22.46 -5.48
C LYS A 30 3.53 21.22 -5.45
N THR A 31 3.71 20.33 -6.42
CA THR A 31 2.98 19.04 -6.51
C THR A 31 3.29 18.15 -5.33
N ILE A 32 4.55 18.13 -4.85
CA ILE A 32 4.92 17.39 -3.64
C ILE A 32 4.16 17.89 -2.41
N LEU A 33 3.98 19.20 -2.24
CA LEU A 33 3.35 19.75 -1.04
C LEU A 33 1.82 19.65 -1.07
N ILE A 34 1.19 20.02 -2.18
CA ILE A 34 -0.25 20.24 -2.27
C ILE A 34 -0.94 19.22 -3.19
N GLY A 35 -0.17 18.62 -4.12
CA GLY A 35 -0.73 17.84 -5.21
C GLY A 35 -1.31 18.71 -6.34
N ASP A 36 -1.67 18.04 -7.43
CA ASP A 36 -2.28 18.70 -8.61
C ASP A 36 -3.79 18.47 -8.69
N GLY A 37 -4.36 17.68 -7.77
CA GLY A 37 -5.77 17.36 -7.71
C GLY A 37 -6.25 16.47 -8.87
N ARG A 38 -5.33 15.87 -9.63
CA ARG A 38 -5.64 15.05 -10.80
C ARG A 38 -5.28 13.60 -10.54
N TYR A 39 -6.23 12.72 -10.83
CA TYR A 39 -6.04 11.26 -10.68
C TYR A 39 -5.87 10.56 -12.03
N THR A 40 -6.56 11.10 -13.03
CA THR A 40 -6.54 10.63 -14.41
C THR A 40 -6.48 11.82 -15.36
N GLU A 41 -5.92 11.60 -16.53
CA GLU A 41 -5.88 12.55 -17.63
C GLU A 41 -6.08 11.79 -18.94
N ASN A 42 -7.10 12.20 -19.75
CA ASN A 42 -7.45 11.55 -21.02
C ASN A 42 -7.61 10.02 -20.91
N GLU A 43 -8.35 9.55 -19.91
CA GLU A 43 -8.59 8.12 -19.60
C GLU A 43 -7.35 7.33 -19.14
N LEU A 44 -6.19 7.96 -19.08
CA LEU A 44 -4.95 7.36 -18.55
C LEU A 44 -4.67 7.86 -17.13
N TYR A 45 -3.78 7.18 -16.46
CA TYR A 45 -3.30 7.65 -15.15
C TYR A 45 -2.50 8.96 -15.32
N TYR A 46 -2.73 9.89 -14.40
CA TYR A 46 -2.04 11.17 -14.42
C TYR A 46 -0.53 10.97 -14.43
N MET A 47 0.18 11.67 -15.33
CA MET A 47 1.62 11.52 -15.59
C MET A 47 2.05 10.08 -15.95
N GLU A 48 1.15 9.28 -16.50
CA GLU A 48 1.40 7.91 -16.94
C GLU A 48 1.97 6.99 -15.84
N THR A 49 1.75 7.29 -14.56
CA THR A 49 2.21 6.46 -13.46
C THR A 49 1.06 5.71 -12.79
N ASP A 50 1.23 4.39 -12.64
CA ASP A 50 0.35 3.53 -11.85
C ASP A 50 0.97 3.15 -10.51
N ALA A 51 2.18 3.61 -10.20
CA ALA A 51 2.83 3.37 -8.93
C ALA A 51 1.98 3.90 -7.77
N GLY A 52 1.58 2.99 -6.86
CA GLY A 52 0.65 3.29 -5.78
C GLY A 52 1.11 4.42 -4.87
N ILE A 53 2.42 4.56 -4.67
CA ILE A 53 2.99 5.65 -3.86
C ILE A 53 2.89 7.01 -4.57
N MET A 54 3.05 7.04 -5.90
CA MET A 54 3.06 8.29 -6.66
C MET A 54 1.66 8.89 -6.80
N ARG A 55 0.65 8.06 -6.99
CA ARG A 55 -0.72 8.55 -7.25
C ARG A 55 -1.31 9.41 -6.13
N PRO A 56 -1.29 8.99 -4.85
CA PRO A 56 -1.75 9.87 -3.75
C PRO A 56 -0.90 11.12 -3.59
N LEU A 57 0.41 11.03 -3.85
CA LEU A 57 1.30 12.18 -3.81
C LEU A 57 0.97 13.20 -4.89
N LEU A 58 0.76 12.77 -6.12
CA LEU A 58 0.38 13.62 -7.24
C LEU A 58 -1.02 14.22 -7.05
N PHE A 59 -1.94 13.46 -6.46
CA PHE A 59 -3.31 13.92 -6.25
C PHE A 59 -3.41 14.98 -5.14
N GLY A 60 -2.94 14.68 -3.94
CA GLY A 60 -3.19 15.51 -2.77
C GLY A 60 -1.94 15.94 -2.01
N GLY A 61 -0.76 15.70 -2.58
CA GLY A 61 0.53 16.05 -1.99
C GLY A 61 0.92 15.18 -0.79
N LEU A 62 1.99 15.60 -0.14
CA LEU A 62 2.61 14.86 0.96
C LEU A 62 1.66 14.71 2.16
N ILE A 63 0.88 15.74 2.49
CA ILE A 63 -0.04 15.71 3.64
C ILE A 63 -1.13 14.66 3.42
N PHE A 64 -1.73 14.64 2.24
CA PHE A 64 -2.76 13.67 1.89
C PHE A 64 -2.21 12.24 1.88
N ALA A 65 -1.07 12.03 1.24
CA ALA A 65 -0.40 10.72 1.21
C ALA A 65 -0.08 10.24 2.63
N PHE A 66 0.44 11.12 3.49
CA PHE A 66 0.78 10.82 4.86
C PHE A 66 -0.45 10.42 5.70
N VAL A 67 -1.52 11.21 5.67
CA VAL A 67 -2.78 10.90 6.38
C VAL A 67 -3.35 9.57 5.89
N ARG A 68 -3.34 9.34 4.58
CA ARG A 68 -3.80 8.13 3.94
C ARG A 68 -3.04 6.90 4.47
N TYR A 69 -1.72 6.94 4.45
CA TYR A 69 -0.89 5.81 4.88
C TYR A 69 -0.90 5.60 6.40
N ILE A 70 -0.91 6.66 7.19
CA ILE A 70 -1.03 6.53 8.65
C ILE A 70 -2.36 5.91 9.04
N SER A 71 -3.47 6.31 8.43
CA SER A 71 -4.77 5.74 8.78
C SER A 71 -4.83 4.24 8.51
N LEU A 72 -4.25 3.78 7.40
CA LEU A 72 -4.25 2.36 7.07
C LEU A 72 -3.23 1.55 7.87
N TYR A 73 -1.95 1.92 7.75
CA TYR A 73 -0.87 1.18 8.40
C TYR A 73 -0.89 1.35 9.92
N GLY A 74 -1.35 2.51 10.40
CA GLY A 74 -1.54 2.77 11.82
C GLY A 74 -2.54 1.81 12.46
N ILE A 75 -3.66 1.51 11.80
CA ILE A 75 -4.62 0.52 12.29
C ILE A 75 -4.00 -0.88 12.35
N LEU A 76 -3.29 -1.30 11.30
CA LEU A 76 -2.64 -2.62 11.25
C LEU A 76 -1.56 -2.74 12.33
N LEU A 77 -0.71 -1.73 12.47
CA LEU A 77 0.34 -1.69 13.48
C LEU A 77 -0.25 -1.66 14.88
N TRP A 78 -1.27 -0.85 15.13
CA TRP A 78 -1.93 -0.79 16.43
C TRP A 78 -2.48 -2.16 16.84
N ARG A 79 -3.13 -2.88 15.92
CA ARG A 79 -3.62 -4.25 16.18
C ARG A 79 -2.46 -5.22 16.46
N MET A 80 -1.37 -5.13 15.71
CA MET A 80 -0.20 -5.99 15.90
C MET A 80 0.46 -5.79 17.26
N PHE A 81 0.51 -4.55 17.75
CA PHE A 81 1.14 -4.22 19.04
C PHE A 81 0.18 -4.25 20.23
N LYS A 82 -1.12 -4.40 20.02
CA LYS A 82 -2.09 -4.50 21.11
C LYS A 82 -1.80 -5.74 21.97
N ARG A 83 -1.77 -5.55 23.28
CA ARG A 83 -1.45 -6.62 24.27
C ARG A 83 -2.39 -7.82 24.21
N GLU A 84 -3.66 -7.56 23.92
CA GLU A 84 -4.73 -8.58 23.87
C GLU A 84 -4.71 -9.42 22.59
N THR A 85 -3.89 -9.04 21.59
CA THR A 85 -3.78 -9.79 20.34
C THR A 85 -2.90 -11.01 20.55
N GLU A 86 -3.37 -12.19 20.19
CA GLU A 86 -2.64 -13.43 20.29
C GLU A 86 -1.46 -13.48 19.30
N ASN A 87 -0.43 -14.26 19.62
CA ASN A 87 0.76 -14.36 18.77
C ASN A 87 0.46 -14.82 17.32
N PRO A 88 -0.41 -15.82 17.06
CA PRO A 88 -0.74 -16.19 15.68
C PRO A 88 -1.44 -15.07 14.92
N GLU A 89 -2.31 -14.29 15.58
CA GLU A 89 -2.95 -13.12 14.96
C GLU A 89 -1.91 -12.04 14.58
N LYS A 90 -0.91 -11.79 15.43
CA LYS A 90 0.18 -10.84 15.14
C LYS A 90 0.96 -11.23 13.90
N ILE A 91 1.22 -12.50 13.71
CA ILE A 91 1.91 -13.02 12.53
C ILE A 91 1.06 -12.76 11.27
N VAL A 92 -0.25 -12.99 11.33
CA VAL A 92 -1.16 -12.70 10.22
C VAL A 92 -1.16 -11.20 9.88
N PHE A 93 -1.27 -10.32 10.89
CA PHE A 93 -1.22 -8.86 10.66
C PHE A 93 0.12 -8.42 10.07
N PHE A 94 1.23 -9.01 10.50
CA PHE A 94 2.54 -8.74 9.92
C PHE A 94 2.59 -9.11 8.42
N TRP A 95 2.09 -10.28 8.04
CA TRP A 95 2.05 -10.70 6.64
C TRP A 95 1.12 -9.81 5.80
N ILE A 96 -0.04 -9.42 6.33
CA ILE A 96 -0.95 -8.48 5.67
C ILE A 96 -0.24 -7.13 5.43
N LEU A 97 0.43 -6.60 6.45
CA LEU A 97 1.18 -5.35 6.35
C LEU A 97 2.28 -5.44 5.27
N LEU A 98 3.06 -6.51 5.29
CA LEU A 98 4.12 -6.75 4.31
C LEU A 98 3.56 -6.81 2.89
N MET A 99 2.49 -7.55 2.67
CA MET A 99 1.82 -7.65 1.36
C MET A 99 1.27 -6.30 0.91
N CYS A 100 0.64 -5.54 1.82
CA CYS A 100 0.17 -4.19 1.51
C CYS A 100 1.30 -3.28 1.02
N ILE A 101 2.46 -3.29 1.68
CA ILE A 101 3.62 -2.49 1.28
C ILE A 101 4.14 -2.92 -0.10
N LEU A 102 4.29 -4.23 -0.32
CA LEU A 102 4.80 -4.75 -1.59
C LEU A 102 3.87 -4.43 -2.77
N PHE A 103 2.57 -4.54 -2.56
CA PHE A 103 1.60 -4.24 -3.62
C PHE A 103 1.50 -2.74 -3.90
N GLU A 104 1.61 -1.89 -2.89
CA GLU A 104 1.55 -0.44 -3.06
C GLU A 104 2.74 0.13 -3.85
N ILE A 105 3.89 -0.53 -3.83
CA ILE A 105 5.03 -0.14 -4.67
C ILE A 105 4.70 -0.25 -6.15
N LYS A 106 3.98 -1.31 -6.55
CA LYS A 106 3.69 -1.60 -7.95
C LYS A 106 2.38 -0.98 -8.45
N GLY A 107 1.40 -0.81 -7.57
CA GLY A 107 0.10 -0.28 -7.93
C GLY A 107 -0.75 0.06 -6.72
N GLU A 108 -1.78 0.85 -6.89
CA GLU A 108 -2.66 1.30 -5.81
C GLU A 108 -3.70 0.23 -5.45
N ILE A 109 -3.24 -0.88 -4.87
CA ILE A 109 -4.12 -2.02 -4.55
C ILE A 109 -4.66 -1.92 -3.13
N VAL A 110 -3.90 -1.34 -2.21
CA VAL A 110 -4.19 -1.36 -0.78
C VAL A 110 -5.55 -0.76 -0.45
N PHE A 111 -5.91 0.36 -1.08
CA PHE A 111 -7.20 0.99 -0.83
C PHE A 111 -8.38 0.25 -1.45
N SER A 112 -8.16 -0.46 -2.55
CA SER A 112 -9.19 -1.35 -3.12
C SER A 112 -9.46 -2.55 -2.22
N CYS A 113 -8.46 -3.03 -1.48
CA CYS A 113 -8.58 -4.13 -0.54
C CYS A 113 -8.97 -3.69 0.88
N LEU A 114 -8.96 -2.40 1.19
CA LEU A 114 -9.25 -1.86 2.52
C LEU A 114 -10.57 -2.35 3.11
N PRO A 115 -11.70 -2.40 2.38
CA PRO A 115 -12.96 -2.92 2.91
C PRO A 115 -12.85 -4.38 3.36
N ILE A 116 -12.07 -5.21 2.66
CA ILE A 116 -11.85 -6.62 2.99
C ILE A 116 -11.03 -6.73 4.29
N VAL A 117 -9.97 -5.93 4.40
CA VAL A 117 -9.11 -5.90 5.59
C VAL A 117 -9.91 -5.43 6.81
N LEU A 118 -10.67 -4.34 6.69
CA LEU A 118 -11.51 -3.82 7.76
C LEU A 118 -12.63 -4.79 8.13
N GLY A 119 -13.28 -5.41 7.15
CA GLY A 119 -14.28 -6.45 7.39
C GLY A 119 -13.73 -7.62 8.17
N GLY A 120 -12.56 -8.11 7.82
CA GLY A 120 -11.87 -9.18 8.55
C GLY A 120 -11.53 -8.80 10.00
N LEU A 121 -11.11 -7.55 10.23
CA LEU A 121 -10.83 -7.02 11.58
C LEU A 121 -12.08 -6.96 12.45
N ILE A 122 -13.22 -6.52 11.88
CA ILE A 122 -14.51 -6.39 12.60
C ILE A 122 -15.05 -7.78 12.94
N LEU A 123 -15.05 -8.71 11.99
CA LEU A 123 -15.55 -10.07 12.18
C LEU A 123 -14.72 -10.85 13.21
N GLY A 124 -13.39 -10.70 13.20
CA GLY A 124 -12.51 -11.30 14.20
C GLY A 124 -12.76 -10.79 15.61
N HIS A 125 -13.25 -9.54 15.75
CA HIS A 125 -13.58 -8.97 17.06
C HIS A 125 -14.93 -9.48 17.59
N GLY A 126 -15.89 -9.70 16.72
CA GLY A 126 -17.23 -10.20 17.11
C GLY A 126 -17.19 -11.59 17.74
N LYS A 127 -16.32 -12.47 17.27
CA LYS A 127 -16.21 -13.84 17.79
C LYS A 127 -15.81 -13.91 19.26
N LYS A 128 -14.86 -13.10 19.70
CA LYS A 128 -14.41 -13.05 21.11
C LYS A 128 -15.47 -12.50 22.08
N THR A 129 -16.40 -11.69 21.60
CA THR A 129 -17.46 -11.11 22.45
C THR A 129 -18.58 -12.12 22.72
N PHE A 130 -18.78 -13.11 21.88
CA PHE A 130 -19.76 -14.17 22.07
C PHE A 130 -19.23 -15.31 22.96
N GLU A 131 -17.96 -15.70 22.84
CA GLU A 131 -17.34 -16.73 23.70
C GLU A 131 -17.22 -16.32 25.18
N ASN A 132 -17.11 -15.03 25.49
CA ASN A 132 -17.02 -14.55 26.88
C ASN A 132 -18.40 -14.37 27.57
N LYS A 133 -19.50 -14.76 26.93
CA LYS A 133 -20.86 -14.66 27.48
C LYS A 133 -21.51 -16.02 27.85
N GLU A 134 -20.84 -17.12 27.60
CA GLU A 134 -21.16 -18.46 28.07
C GLU A 134 -20.32 -18.81 29.30
#